data_b39d72b7a9727d0bd8c3d8b42f4da82e
#
_entry.id   b39d72b7a9727d0bd8c3d8b42f4da82e
#
_cell.length_a   1.000
_cell.length_b   1.000
_cell.length_c   1.000
_cell.angle_alpha   90.00
_cell.angle_beta   90.00
_cell.angle_gamma   90.00
#
_symmetry.space_group_name_H-M   'P 1'
#
loop_
_entity.id
_entity.type
_entity.pdbx_description
1 polymer ?
#
loop_
_entity_poly.entity_id
_entity_poly.type
_entity_poly.pdbx_seq_one_letter_code
_entity_poly.pdbx_strand_id
1 'polypeptide(L)'
;MKLTFRIEYRTAWGEMLGATLCGNDNQPIMLSTGDGIRWEGSAEMTDAPAGIPISYRYGVYRDGQCIRRESGTMPHIFCPGKKRNCHYILDDFWKDLPQESYLYSSAFSGDYQSANSIKTMAPADCSITFRALCPCLHHKHQQLGICGRGAALGNWDCKQTVLMEEIQANEWTVTLNAASLEFPLEYKFVACNADTKEVEEWEAHNNRLLCIDGMKKGEIYLTPESEVRFTSSARKVAGTAIPVFSLRSEGSFGVGDFGDLKKLIDWAVSTPQQAIQILPINDTTITNTWMDSYPYNSISIYAFHPMYIDLRQLGKLKDKEALAFYEEKRKELNALPQIDYEAVNNTKRAYLKSMYQQTGKKVLASAEFKKFFKENEHWLLPYAAFSYLRDQYGTPNFSQWPEHNEYHADEIAAMCIPESDCYEEIAFYYYIQYNLHIQLLDAGNYAREKGIIFK
;
A
#
# COMPACT_ATOMS: atom_id res chain seq x y z
N MET A 1 15.62 -24.20 10.23
CA MET A 1 16.75 -23.37 9.81
C MET A 1 17.20 -22.49 10.96
N LYS A 2 18.48 -22.14 10.99
CA LYS A 2 19.01 -21.19 12.00
C LYS A 2 19.05 -19.80 11.39
N LEU A 3 18.61 -18.79 12.13
CA LEU A 3 18.76 -17.38 11.81
C LEU A 3 19.74 -16.76 12.79
N THR A 4 20.68 -15.98 12.31
CA THR A 4 21.54 -15.13 13.12
C THR A 4 21.38 -13.71 12.63
N PHE A 5 20.89 -12.85 13.52
CA PHE A 5 20.72 -11.41 13.28
C PHE A 5 21.97 -10.69 13.77
N ARG A 6 22.53 -9.85 12.91
CA ARG A 6 23.65 -8.97 13.20
C ARG A 6 23.29 -7.55 12.85
N ILE A 7 23.58 -6.62 13.74
CA ILE A 7 23.32 -5.21 13.47
C ILE A 7 24.35 -4.33 14.18
N GLU A 8 24.84 -3.31 13.48
CA GLU A 8 25.66 -2.27 14.07
C GLU A 8 24.75 -1.10 14.47
N TYR A 9 24.59 -0.91 15.78
CA TYR A 9 23.74 0.15 16.34
C TYR A 9 24.18 0.54 17.74
N ARG A 10 24.46 1.83 17.95
CA ARG A 10 24.90 2.31 19.25
C ARG A 10 23.72 2.50 20.22
N THR A 11 23.78 1.83 21.35
CA THR A 11 22.79 1.95 22.43
C THR A 11 23.35 2.69 23.64
N ALA A 12 22.47 3.17 24.50
CA ALA A 12 22.81 3.69 25.80
C ALA A 12 22.91 2.55 26.84
N TRP A 13 23.55 2.84 27.98
CA TRP A 13 23.65 1.89 29.07
C TRP A 13 22.26 1.46 29.58
N GLY A 14 22.04 0.15 29.71
CA GLY A 14 20.76 -0.44 30.11
C GLY A 14 19.77 -0.67 28.95
N GLU A 15 20.15 -0.31 27.73
CA GLU A 15 19.38 -0.64 26.54
C GLU A 15 19.84 -1.95 25.91
N MET A 16 18.90 -2.66 25.31
CA MET A 16 19.12 -3.90 24.59
C MET A 16 18.49 -3.81 23.20
N LEU A 17 19.02 -4.53 22.22
CA LEU A 17 18.39 -4.70 20.92
C LEU A 17 17.65 -6.04 20.85
N GLY A 18 16.56 -6.04 20.08
CA GLY A 18 15.82 -7.25 19.74
C GLY A 18 15.33 -7.20 18.29
N ALA A 19 15.36 -8.35 17.62
CA ALA A 19 14.77 -8.54 16.30
C ALA A 19 13.39 -9.16 16.45
N THR A 20 12.39 -8.59 15.80
CA THR A 20 10.99 -9.04 15.87
C THR A 20 10.51 -9.43 14.48
N LEU A 21 10.03 -10.65 14.29
CA LEU A 21 9.40 -11.09 13.05
C LEU A 21 8.03 -10.41 12.91
N CYS A 22 7.72 -9.83 11.75
CA CYS A 22 6.43 -9.20 11.51
C CYS A 22 5.31 -10.23 11.60
N GLY A 23 4.24 -9.89 12.33
CA GLY A 23 3.15 -10.82 12.66
C GLY A 23 3.34 -11.58 13.97
N ASN A 24 4.49 -11.44 14.64
CA ASN A 24 4.76 -11.99 15.99
C ASN A 24 5.39 -10.91 16.89
N ASP A 25 4.73 -9.77 17.00
CA ASP A 25 5.27 -8.57 17.65
C ASP A 25 5.55 -8.71 19.16
N ASN A 26 5.07 -9.78 19.79
CA ASN A 26 5.18 -9.96 21.23
C ASN A 26 6.39 -10.81 21.68
N GLN A 27 7.18 -11.35 20.74
CA GLN A 27 8.30 -12.22 21.07
C GLN A 27 9.59 -11.78 20.31
N PRO A 28 10.27 -10.74 20.79
CA PRO A 28 11.54 -10.33 20.21
C PRO A 28 12.63 -11.36 20.47
N ILE A 29 13.45 -11.62 19.47
CA ILE A 29 14.71 -12.35 19.60
C ILE A 29 15.74 -11.36 20.15
N MET A 30 16.06 -11.46 21.43
CA MET A 30 16.99 -10.53 22.07
C MET A 30 18.42 -10.78 21.60
N LEU A 31 19.12 -9.69 21.32
CA LEU A 31 20.51 -9.68 20.87
C LEU A 31 21.46 -9.39 22.05
N SER A 32 22.69 -9.83 21.94
CA SER A 32 23.76 -9.58 22.90
C SER A 32 24.88 -8.76 22.25
N THR A 33 25.61 -8.03 23.06
CA THR A 33 26.75 -7.21 22.62
C THR A 33 27.90 -7.27 23.62
N GLY A 34 29.11 -7.11 23.13
CA GLY A 34 30.31 -6.96 23.99
C GLY A 34 30.82 -5.51 24.08
N ASP A 35 30.38 -4.63 23.16
CA ASP A 35 30.89 -3.26 23.03
C ASP A 35 29.78 -2.17 23.00
N GLY A 36 28.51 -2.57 23.05
CA GLY A 36 27.37 -1.67 22.96
C GLY A 36 27.09 -1.13 21.55
N ILE A 37 27.79 -1.64 20.53
CA ILE A 37 27.70 -1.19 19.15
C ILE A 37 27.33 -2.35 18.22
N ARG A 38 28.05 -3.48 18.33
CA ARG A 38 27.78 -4.67 17.51
C ARG A 38 26.93 -5.64 18.26
N TRP A 39 25.77 -5.95 17.72
CA TRP A 39 24.76 -6.80 18.32
C TRP A 39 24.54 -8.06 17.51
N GLU A 40 24.49 -9.20 18.20
CA GLU A 40 24.23 -10.49 17.56
C GLU A 40 23.26 -11.33 18.41
N GLY A 41 22.33 -12.03 17.74
CA GLY A 41 21.44 -12.99 18.38
C GLY A 41 20.98 -14.03 17.39
N SER A 42 20.59 -15.22 17.86
CA SER A 42 20.19 -16.32 16.98
C SER A 42 18.87 -16.93 17.42
N ALA A 43 18.10 -17.42 16.46
CA ALA A 43 16.90 -18.21 16.70
C ALA A 43 16.82 -19.39 15.72
N GLU A 44 16.14 -20.46 16.14
CA GLU A 44 15.77 -21.57 15.27
C GLU A 44 14.34 -21.36 14.75
N MET A 45 14.14 -21.55 13.45
CA MET A 45 12.84 -21.47 12.81
C MET A 45 12.51 -22.82 12.13
N THR A 46 11.44 -23.44 12.53
CA THR A 46 11.05 -24.79 12.06
C THR A 46 10.15 -24.74 10.81
N ASP A 47 9.26 -23.75 10.72
CA ASP A 47 8.14 -23.71 9.76
C ASP A 47 8.19 -22.55 8.77
N ALA A 48 9.39 -22.17 8.33
CA ALA A 48 9.53 -21.12 7.31
C ALA A 48 9.11 -21.65 5.93
N PRO A 49 8.14 -21.05 5.28
CA PRO A 49 7.75 -21.44 3.93
C PRO A 49 8.83 -21.01 2.93
N ALA A 50 9.31 -21.96 2.12
CA ALA A 50 10.32 -21.70 1.12
C ALA A 50 9.79 -20.77 0.02
N GLY A 51 10.56 -19.73 -0.33
CA GLY A 51 10.22 -18.80 -1.39
C GLY A 51 9.18 -17.74 -1.00
N ILE A 52 8.74 -17.70 0.27
CA ILE A 52 7.88 -16.64 0.79
C ILE A 52 8.74 -15.65 1.58
N PRO A 53 8.70 -14.35 1.28
CA PRO A 53 9.44 -13.34 2.02
C PRO A 53 9.04 -13.31 3.49
N ILE A 54 10.04 -13.25 4.37
CA ILE A 54 9.86 -13.07 5.82
C ILE A 54 10.34 -11.68 6.18
N SER A 55 9.47 -10.92 6.82
CA SER A 55 9.75 -9.55 7.24
C SER A 55 10.09 -9.50 8.73
N TYR A 56 11.03 -8.64 9.11
CA TYR A 56 11.43 -8.43 10.50
C TYR A 56 11.89 -6.98 10.73
N ARG A 57 11.96 -6.57 12.00
CA ARG A 57 12.36 -5.24 12.45
C ARG A 57 13.21 -5.32 13.70
N TYR A 58 14.06 -4.32 13.89
CA TYR A 58 14.76 -4.13 15.15
C TYR A 58 14.04 -3.15 16.07
N GLY A 59 14.20 -3.36 17.36
CA GLY A 59 13.73 -2.48 18.42
C GLY A 59 14.75 -2.34 19.54
N VAL A 60 14.75 -1.17 20.19
CA VAL A 60 15.51 -0.90 21.42
C VAL A 60 14.58 -1.15 22.59
N TYR A 61 15.06 -1.90 23.54
CA TYR A 61 14.33 -2.32 24.74
C TYR A 61 15.04 -1.82 25.99
N ARG A 62 14.25 -1.36 26.97
CA ARG A 62 14.71 -1.04 28.32
C ARG A 62 13.70 -1.59 29.31
N ASP A 63 14.17 -2.31 30.35
CA ASP A 63 13.32 -2.95 31.38
C ASP A 63 12.18 -3.81 30.77
N GLY A 64 12.47 -4.51 29.66
CA GLY A 64 11.53 -5.37 28.96
C GLY A 64 10.53 -4.63 28.06
N GLN A 65 10.55 -3.30 28.02
CA GLN A 65 9.67 -2.50 27.18
C GLN A 65 10.39 -2.00 25.94
N CYS A 66 9.71 -2.06 24.78
CA CYS A 66 10.22 -1.46 23.55
C CYS A 66 10.07 0.06 23.61
N ILE A 67 11.21 0.77 23.69
CA ILE A 67 11.24 2.25 23.80
C ILE A 67 11.47 2.94 22.44
N ARG A 68 12.02 2.22 21.47
CA ARG A 68 12.25 2.70 20.09
C ARG A 68 12.19 1.52 19.13
N ARG A 69 11.64 1.73 17.97
CA ARG A 69 11.52 0.70 16.91
C ARG A 69 11.81 1.32 15.55
N GLU A 70 12.36 0.53 14.65
CA GLU A 70 12.46 0.89 13.23
C GLU A 70 11.10 1.20 12.62
N SER A 71 11.08 1.92 11.50
CA SER A 71 9.85 2.22 10.78
C SER A 71 9.08 0.95 10.38
N GLY A 72 7.77 0.96 10.63
CA GLY A 72 6.89 -0.15 10.26
C GLY A 72 6.58 -0.25 8.77
N THR A 73 6.85 0.82 8.03
CA THR A 73 6.53 0.89 6.58
C THR A 73 7.57 0.21 5.70
N MET A 74 8.79 0.01 6.20
CA MET A 74 9.89 -0.59 5.45
C MET A 74 10.64 -1.61 6.32
N PRO A 75 10.06 -2.77 6.63
CA PRO A 75 10.74 -3.81 7.37
C PRO A 75 11.92 -4.38 6.58
N HIS A 76 12.87 -5.01 7.27
CA HIS A 76 13.85 -5.87 6.62
C HIS A 76 13.18 -7.11 6.06
N ILE A 77 13.68 -7.63 4.93
CA ILE A 77 13.09 -8.78 4.27
C ILE A 77 14.20 -9.78 3.87
N PHE A 78 13.89 -11.05 4.03
CA PHE A 78 14.68 -12.11 3.42
C PHE A 78 13.78 -13.21 2.89
N CYS A 79 14.24 -13.93 1.88
CA CYS A 79 13.49 -15.00 1.25
C CYS A 79 14.21 -16.33 1.50
N PRO A 80 13.65 -17.23 2.35
CA PRO A 80 14.29 -18.52 2.60
C PRO A 80 14.21 -19.44 1.39
N GLY A 81 15.31 -20.13 1.11
CA GLY A 81 15.38 -21.16 0.08
C GLY A 81 14.68 -22.46 0.48
N LYS A 82 14.57 -23.41 -0.45
CA LYS A 82 13.91 -24.72 -0.23
C LYS A 82 14.68 -25.65 0.73
N LYS A 83 15.95 -25.40 0.98
CA LYS A 83 16.81 -26.24 1.82
C LYS A 83 16.59 -25.92 3.29
N ARG A 84 16.07 -26.85 4.07
CA ARG A 84 15.68 -26.62 5.48
C ARG A 84 16.83 -26.48 6.48
N ASN A 85 18.01 -27.04 6.21
CA ASN A 85 19.14 -27.03 7.16
C ASN A 85 20.17 -25.96 6.80
N CYS A 86 19.73 -24.74 6.48
CA CYS A 86 20.61 -23.61 6.21
C CYS A 86 20.72 -22.72 7.46
N HIS A 87 21.88 -22.07 7.57
CA HIS A 87 22.12 -21.02 8.55
C HIS A 87 22.17 -19.67 7.82
N TYR A 88 21.15 -18.85 8.04
CA TYR A 88 21.07 -17.49 7.49
C TYR A 88 21.72 -16.51 8.46
N ILE A 89 22.70 -15.76 7.98
CA ILE A 89 23.35 -14.67 8.70
C ILE A 89 22.84 -13.38 8.08
N LEU A 90 21.95 -12.67 8.81
CA LEU A 90 21.31 -11.43 8.41
C LEU A 90 22.15 -10.29 8.99
N ASP A 91 22.92 -9.63 8.14
CA ASP A 91 23.76 -8.51 8.54
C ASP A 91 23.07 -7.21 8.14
N ASP A 92 22.78 -6.33 9.11
CA ASP A 92 21.88 -5.23 8.93
C ASP A 92 22.41 -3.91 9.45
N PHE A 93 21.87 -2.81 8.96
CA PHE A 93 21.91 -1.48 9.55
C PHE A 93 20.54 -1.11 10.08
N TRP A 94 20.49 -0.21 11.06
CA TRP A 94 19.22 0.34 11.51
C TRP A 94 18.51 1.09 10.37
N LYS A 95 17.26 0.71 10.10
CA LYS A 95 16.47 1.19 8.96
C LYS A 95 15.48 2.25 9.41
N ASP A 96 15.85 3.51 9.31
CA ASP A 96 14.93 4.63 9.41
C ASP A 96 14.25 4.90 8.06
N LEU A 97 13.21 5.76 8.05
CA LEU A 97 12.56 6.18 6.81
C LEU A 97 13.56 6.97 5.94
N PRO A 98 13.84 6.54 4.72
CA PRO A 98 14.69 7.30 3.80
C PRO A 98 14.02 8.61 3.39
N GLN A 99 14.82 9.56 2.90
CA GLN A 99 14.33 10.86 2.44
C GLN A 99 13.26 10.70 1.34
N GLU A 100 13.44 9.72 0.47
CA GLU A 100 12.52 9.40 -0.63
C GLU A 100 11.48 8.32 -0.23
N SER A 101 11.14 8.20 1.04
CA SER A 101 10.20 7.18 1.55
C SER A 101 8.84 7.18 0.84
N TYR A 102 8.41 8.33 0.30
CA TYR A 102 7.19 8.42 -0.50
C TYR A 102 7.21 7.54 -1.76
N LEU A 103 8.39 7.24 -2.33
CA LEU A 103 8.54 6.36 -3.48
C LEU A 103 8.22 4.89 -3.18
N TYR A 104 8.18 4.52 -1.90
CA TYR A 104 7.77 3.19 -1.44
C TYR A 104 6.27 3.09 -1.16
N SER A 105 5.54 4.21 -1.20
CA SER A 105 4.08 4.18 -1.04
C SER A 105 3.42 3.49 -2.23
N SER A 106 2.25 2.89 -2.00
CA SER A 106 1.48 2.18 -3.05
C SER A 106 1.16 3.04 -4.26
N ALA A 107 1.09 4.36 -4.10
CA ALA A 107 0.89 5.31 -5.21
C ALA A 107 2.05 5.29 -6.22
N PHE A 108 3.30 5.06 -5.76
CA PHE A 108 4.49 5.06 -6.60
C PHE A 108 4.99 3.65 -6.93
N SER A 109 4.84 2.70 -6.02
CA SER A 109 5.22 1.31 -6.22
C SER A 109 4.20 0.53 -7.06
N GLY A 110 2.98 1.06 -7.22
CA GLY A 110 1.87 0.38 -7.88
C GLY A 110 1.42 -0.85 -7.11
N ASP A 111 0.65 -1.71 -7.74
CA ASP A 111 0.44 -3.07 -7.25
C ASP A 111 1.65 -3.89 -7.68
N TYR A 112 2.75 -3.73 -6.98
CA TYR A 112 3.80 -4.72 -7.06
C TYR A 112 3.19 -6.05 -6.62
N GLN A 113 2.73 -6.82 -7.60
CA GLN A 113 2.42 -8.21 -7.36
C GLN A 113 3.77 -8.92 -7.30
N SER A 114 4.20 -9.24 -6.10
CA SER A 114 5.27 -10.19 -5.88
C SER A 114 5.09 -11.32 -6.88
N ALA A 115 6.04 -11.51 -7.78
CA ALA A 115 6.02 -12.64 -8.69
C ALA A 115 5.72 -13.88 -7.84
N ASN A 116 4.73 -14.69 -8.22
CA ASN A 116 4.22 -15.82 -7.45
C ASN A 116 5.27 -16.89 -7.12
N SER A 117 6.50 -16.69 -7.51
CA SER A 117 7.67 -17.46 -7.08
C SER A 117 8.93 -16.63 -7.35
N ILE A 118 9.52 -16.10 -6.30
CA ILE A 118 10.91 -15.69 -6.36
C ILE A 118 11.71 -16.93 -6.79
N LYS A 119 12.45 -16.81 -7.87
CA LYS A 119 13.38 -17.87 -8.29
C LYS A 119 14.51 -17.93 -7.26
N THR A 120 14.23 -18.56 -6.12
CA THR A 120 15.29 -18.86 -5.17
C THR A 120 16.24 -19.82 -5.86
N MET A 121 17.38 -19.32 -6.29
CA MET A 121 18.47 -20.21 -6.70
C MET A 121 18.72 -21.18 -5.54
N ALA A 122 18.83 -22.48 -5.85
CA ALA A 122 19.23 -23.46 -4.85
C ALA A 122 20.56 -22.98 -4.27
N PRO A 123 20.65 -22.71 -2.96
CA PRO A 123 21.89 -22.22 -2.39
C PRO A 123 22.98 -23.28 -2.66
N ALA A 124 24.13 -22.82 -3.11
CA ALA A 124 25.34 -23.59 -3.10
C ALA A 124 25.69 -24.03 -1.66
N ASP A 125 26.76 -24.78 -1.48
CA ASP A 125 27.18 -25.16 -0.12
C ASP A 125 27.42 -23.96 0.81
N CYS A 126 27.65 -22.78 0.21
CA CYS A 126 27.89 -21.51 0.87
C CYS A 126 27.50 -20.38 -0.09
N SER A 127 26.68 -19.44 0.32
CA SER A 127 26.13 -18.41 -0.56
C SER A 127 26.13 -17.03 0.06
N ILE A 128 26.24 -15.99 -0.80
CA ILE A 128 26.05 -14.60 -0.41
C ILE A 128 24.86 -14.04 -1.16
N THR A 129 23.94 -13.46 -0.43
CA THR A 129 22.80 -12.72 -0.97
C THR A 129 23.07 -11.23 -0.84
N PHE A 130 23.23 -10.56 -1.96
CA PHE A 130 23.31 -9.10 -2.03
C PHE A 130 21.89 -8.55 -1.96
N ARG A 131 21.69 -7.51 -1.14
CA ARG A 131 20.40 -6.82 -0.98
C ARG A 131 20.57 -5.35 -1.32
N ALA A 132 19.62 -4.79 -2.09
CA ALA A 132 19.65 -3.41 -2.52
C ALA A 132 18.27 -2.77 -2.44
N LEU A 133 18.24 -1.50 -2.01
CA LEU A 133 17.07 -0.61 -2.02
C LEU A 133 17.25 0.37 -3.17
N CYS A 134 16.42 0.30 -4.20
CA CYS A 134 16.54 1.14 -5.38
C CYS A 134 15.19 1.68 -5.86
N PRO A 135 14.68 2.77 -5.26
CA PRO A 135 13.38 3.35 -5.64
C PRO A 135 13.43 4.17 -6.94
N CYS A 136 14.61 4.31 -7.53
CA CYS A 136 14.84 5.21 -8.66
C CYS A 136 14.69 4.55 -10.04
N LEU A 137 14.56 3.22 -10.10
CA LEU A 137 14.41 2.50 -11.36
C LEU A 137 13.02 2.70 -11.98
N HIS A 138 13.00 2.75 -13.30
CA HIS A 138 11.76 2.70 -14.07
C HIS A 138 11.34 1.23 -14.25
N HIS A 139 10.53 0.70 -13.33
CA HIS A 139 10.14 -0.71 -13.24
C HIS A 139 9.68 -1.39 -14.55
N LYS A 140 9.20 -0.63 -15.53
CA LYS A 140 8.78 -1.18 -16.84
C LYS A 140 9.92 -1.34 -17.84
N HIS A 141 11.03 -0.64 -17.63
CA HIS A 141 12.11 -0.53 -18.61
C HIS A 141 13.50 -0.84 -18.05
N GLN A 142 13.64 -0.89 -16.74
CA GLN A 142 14.92 -1.08 -16.08
C GLN A 142 14.87 -2.21 -15.04
N GLN A 143 15.99 -2.86 -14.88
CA GLN A 143 16.26 -3.89 -13.89
C GLN A 143 17.59 -3.59 -13.21
N LEU A 144 17.67 -3.84 -11.89
CA LEU A 144 18.93 -3.69 -11.18
C LEU A 144 19.85 -4.87 -11.49
N GLY A 145 21.13 -4.58 -11.66
CA GLY A 145 22.19 -5.57 -11.79
C GLY A 145 23.35 -5.28 -10.85
N ILE A 146 24.24 -6.23 -10.71
CA ILE A 146 25.51 -6.12 -9.98
C ILE A 146 26.65 -6.53 -10.89
N CYS A 147 27.72 -5.74 -10.90
CA CYS A 147 28.93 -5.96 -11.66
C CYS A 147 30.14 -5.70 -10.77
N GLY A 148 31.22 -6.40 -10.96
CA GLY A 148 32.38 -6.26 -10.10
C GLY A 148 33.57 -7.07 -10.50
N ARG A 149 34.53 -7.17 -9.58
CA ARG A 149 35.76 -7.94 -9.75
C ARG A 149 35.48 -9.43 -9.72
N GLY A 150 36.19 -10.18 -10.57
CA GLY A 150 36.10 -11.63 -10.67
C GLY A 150 35.04 -12.12 -11.66
N ALA A 151 35.20 -13.36 -12.13
CA ALA A 151 34.35 -13.93 -13.16
C ALA A 151 32.86 -14.04 -12.75
N ALA A 152 32.58 -14.25 -11.47
CA ALA A 152 31.22 -14.37 -10.95
C ALA A 152 30.42 -13.06 -11.00
N LEU A 153 31.10 -11.90 -11.10
CA LEU A 153 30.52 -10.57 -11.25
C LEU A 153 30.87 -9.93 -12.61
N GLY A 154 31.23 -10.76 -13.60
CA GLY A 154 31.49 -10.31 -14.97
C GLY A 154 32.79 -9.53 -15.15
N ASN A 155 33.64 -9.46 -14.14
CA ASN A 155 34.95 -8.80 -14.20
C ASN A 155 34.89 -7.39 -14.82
N TRP A 156 33.90 -6.59 -14.40
CA TRP A 156 33.58 -5.22 -14.88
C TRP A 156 33.14 -5.16 -16.37
N ASP A 157 32.85 -6.31 -17.01
CA ASP A 157 32.23 -6.32 -18.33
C ASP A 157 30.73 -6.15 -18.24
N CYS A 158 30.23 -5.02 -18.77
CA CYS A 158 28.80 -4.67 -18.79
C CYS A 158 27.92 -5.75 -19.44
N LYS A 159 28.50 -6.58 -20.36
CA LYS A 159 27.76 -7.66 -21.02
C LYS A 159 27.59 -8.90 -20.13
N GLN A 160 28.36 -8.99 -19.05
CA GLN A 160 28.34 -10.09 -18.10
C GLN A 160 27.76 -9.68 -16.74
N THR A 161 27.02 -8.58 -16.69
CA THR A 161 26.33 -8.11 -15.48
C THR A 161 25.37 -9.17 -14.95
N VAL A 162 25.41 -9.41 -13.66
CA VAL A 162 24.48 -10.33 -12.99
C VAL A 162 23.23 -9.55 -12.62
N LEU A 163 22.09 -9.96 -13.18
CA LEU A 163 20.81 -9.29 -12.91
C LEU A 163 20.27 -9.69 -11.54
N MET A 164 19.66 -8.74 -10.85
CA MET A 164 19.00 -8.93 -9.57
C MET A 164 17.50 -9.16 -9.76
N GLU A 165 16.86 -9.80 -8.79
CA GLU A 165 15.42 -10.02 -8.75
C GLU A 165 14.78 -9.03 -7.75
N GLU A 166 13.69 -8.40 -8.15
CA GLU A 166 12.89 -7.57 -7.26
C GLU A 166 11.99 -8.48 -6.41
N ILE A 167 12.22 -8.50 -5.08
CA ILE A 167 11.47 -9.36 -4.16
C ILE A 167 10.27 -8.65 -3.53
N GLN A 168 10.35 -7.34 -3.45
CA GLN A 168 9.30 -6.42 -3.06
C GLN A 168 9.55 -5.10 -3.78
N ALA A 169 8.55 -4.23 -3.91
CA ALA A 169 8.69 -2.95 -4.60
C ALA A 169 9.95 -2.20 -4.15
N ASN A 170 10.86 -1.94 -5.10
CA ASN A 170 12.15 -1.27 -4.91
C ASN A 170 13.20 -2.06 -4.08
N GLU A 171 12.92 -3.30 -3.69
CA GLU A 171 13.84 -4.16 -2.94
C GLU A 171 14.35 -5.30 -3.82
N TRP A 172 15.64 -5.32 -4.08
CA TRP A 172 16.29 -6.18 -5.04
C TRP A 172 17.28 -7.13 -4.36
N THR A 173 17.35 -8.37 -4.84
CA THR A 173 18.30 -9.36 -4.34
C THR A 173 18.92 -10.17 -5.45
N VAL A 174 20.14 -10.66 -5.19
CA VAL A 174 20.76 -11.70 -5.97
C VAL A 174 21.61 -12.58 -5.05
N THR A 175 21.54 -13.90 -5.24
CA THR A 175 22.31 -14.87 -4.45
C THR A 175 23.39 -15.50 -5.33
N LEU A 176 24.64 -15.40 -4.88
CA LEU A 176 25.82 -15.95 -5.57
C LEU A 176 26.49 -17.03 -4.72
N ASN A 177 27.12 -17.98 -5.40
CA ASN A 177 27.96 -18.97 -4.73
C ASN A 177 29.21 -18.29 -4.15
N ALA A 178 29.42 -18.34 -2.85
CA ALA A 178 30.55 -17.72 -2.18
C ALA A 178 31.87 -18.27 -2.66
N ALA A 179 31.94 -19.56 -3.06
CA ALA A 179 33.14 -20.19 -3.57
C ALA A 179 33.59 -19.62 -4.94
N SER A 180 32.72 -18.94 -5.65
CA SER A 180 33.03 -18.28 -6.93
C SER A 180 33.47 -16.83 -6.78
N LEU A 181 33.46 -16.29 -5.54
CA LEU A 181 33.81 -14.91 -5.24
C LEU A 181 35.21 -14.78 -4.64
N GLU A 182 35.93 -13.73 -5.01
CA GLU A 182 37.22 -13.39 -4.49
C GLU A 182 37.14 -12.24 -3.49
N PHE A 183 37.64 -12.47 -2.26
CA PHE A 183 37.62 -11.43 -1.20
C PHE A 183 39.01 -10.79 -1.02
N PRO A 184 39.06 -9.47 -0.71
CA PRO A 184 37.95 -8.51 -0.63
C PRO A 184 37.28 -8.33 -1.99
N LEU A 185 35.93 -8.40 -1.99
CA LEU A 185 35.12 -8.29 -3.20
C LEU A 185 34.80 -6.84 -3.50
N GLU A 186 35.18 -6.36 -4.67
CA GLU A 186 34.91 -5.03 -5.19
C GLU A 186 33.79 -5.10 -6.22
N TYR A 187 32.70 -4.31 -6.03
CA TYR A 187 31.52 -4.36 -6.88
C TYR A 187 30.78 -3.01 -6.95
N LYS A 188 29.87 -2.90 -7.90
CA LYS A 188 28.87 -1.81 -8.05
C LYS A 188 27.55 -2.34 -8.49
N PHE A 189 26.50 -1.60 -8.15
CA PHE A 189 25.19 -1.80 -8.76
C PHE A 189 25.07 -1.02 -10.06
N VAL A 190 24.25 -1.53 -10.98
CA VAL A 190 24.02 -0.94 -12.29
C VAL A 190 22.55 -1.00 -12.66
N ALA A 191 22.06 0.05 -13.33
CA ALA A 191 20.76 0.02 -13.98
C ALA A 191 20.91 -0.61 -15.37
N CYS A 192 20.15 -1.66 -15.64
CA CYS A 192 20.13 -2.35 -16.92
C CYS A 192 18.80 -2.16 -17.60
N ASN A 193 18.80 -2.08 -18.91
CA ASN A 193 17.57 -2.18 -19.68
C ASN A 193 16.94 -3.57 -19.48
N ALA A 194 15.66 -3.61 -19.15
CA ALA A 194 14.98 -4.86 -18.82
C ALA A 194 14.85 -5.83 -20.00
N ASP A 195 14.81 -5.30 -21.23
CA ASP A 195 14.64 -6.08 -22.46
C ASP A 195 15.99 -6.52 -23.05
N THR A 196 16.93 -5.56 -23.26
CA THR A 196 18.22 -5.81 -23.89
C THR A 196 19.29 -6.32 -22.94
N LYS A 197 19.09 -6.13 -21.60
CA LYS A 197 20.04 -6.44 -20.52
C LYS A 197 21.34 -5.62 -20.57
N GLU A 198 21.38 -4.60 -21.40
CA GLU A 198 22.53 -3.69 -21.49
C GLU A 198 22.56 -2.75 -20.28
N VAL A 199 23.75 -2.46 -19.78
CA VAL A 199 23.95 -1.48 -18.70
C VAL A 199 23.72 -0.08 -19.25
N GLU A 200 22.77 0.63 -18.66
CA GLU A 200 22.44 2.02 -19.01
C GLU A 200 23.15 3.02 -18.09
N GLU A 201 23.30 2.69 -16.82
CA GLU A 201 23.95 3.58 -15.86
C GLU A 201 24.61 2.81 -14.71
N TRP A 202 25.72 3.34 -14.23
CA TRP A 202 26.44 2.87 -13.03
C TRP A 202 25.97 3.66 -11.81
N GLU A 203 25.89 2.99 -10.66
CA GLU A 203 25.58 3.70 -9.40
C GLU A 203 26.59 4.83 -9.15
N ALA A 204 26.10 5.91 -8.52
CA ALA A 204 26.93 7.02 -8.07
C ALA A 204 27.94 6.54 -7.01
N HIS A 205 28.97 7.38 -6.75
CA HIS A 205 30.02 7.14 -5.76
C HIS A 205 31.06 6.08 -6.13
N ASN A 206 31.89 5.72 -5.15
CA ASN A 206 32.99 4.76 -5.31
C ASN A 206 32.48 3.32 -5.40
N ASN A 207 33.35 2.41 -5.83
CA ASN A 207 33.06 0.98 -5.78
C ASN A 207 32.83 0.53 -4.33
N ARG A 208 31.91 -0.40 -4.16
CA ARG A 208 31.63 -1.03 -2.87
C ARG A 208 32.67 -2.12 -2.58
N LEU A 209 32.97 -2.31 -1.32
CA LEU A 209 33.90 -3.33 -0.87
C LEU A 209 33.20 -4.22 0.15
N LEU A 210 33.20 -5.53 -0.12
CA LEU A 210 32.70 -6.54 0.82
C LEU A 210 33.87 -7.39 1.31
N CYS A 211 34.07 -7.39 2.62
CA CYS A 211 35.08 -8.22 3.29
C CYS A 211 34.32 -9.24 4.17
N ILE A 212 34.55 -10.51 3.91
CA ILE A 212 34.02 -11.62 4.71
C ILE A 212 35.15 -12.57 5.07
N ASP A 213 35.33 -12.82 6.34
CA ASP A 213 36.28 -13.78 6.86
C ASP A 213 35.64 -15.17 6.94
N GLY A 214 35.97 -16.01 6.00
CA GLY A 214 35.63 -17.43 5.98
C GLY A 214 34.18 -17.81 6.27
N MET A 215 33.50 -18.35 5.28
CA MET A 215 32.12 -18.88 5.46
C MET A 215 32.15 -20.39 5.66
N LYS A 216 31.23 -20.92 6.45
CA LYS A 216 31.10 -22.35 6.71
C LYS A 216 30.07 -22.97 5.76
N LYS A 217 30.22 -24.26 5.50
CA LYS A 217 29.26 -25.03 4.71
C LYS A 217 27.84 -24.92 5.30
N GLY A 218 26.87 -24.59 4.47
CA GLY A 218 25.47 -24.40 4.87
C GLY A 218 25.14 -22.99 5.31
N GLU A 219 26.09 -22.06 5.31
CA GLU A 219 25.84 -20.65 5.62
C GLU A 219 25.40 -19.87 4.39
N ILE A 220 24.41 -19.00 4.59
CA ILE A 220 23.93 -18.01 3.63
C ILE A 220 24.05 -16.65 4.31
N TYR A 221 25.01 -15.87 3.82
CA TYR A 221 25.24 -14.51 4.32
C TYR A 221 24.41 -13.52 3.51
N LEU A 222 23.60 -12.72 4.18
CA LEU A 222 22.86 -11.62 3.57
C LEU A 222 23.58 -10.31 3.90
N THR A 223 24.00 -9.59 2.85
CA THR A 223 24.65 -8.28 3.04
C THR A 223 23.69 -7.29 3.64
N PRO A 224 24.17 -6.25 4.34
CA PRO A 224 23.32 -5.12 4.68
C PRO A 224 22.58 -4.59 3.45
N GLU A 225 21.33 -4.16 3.65
CA GLU A 225 20.53 -3.54 2.58
C GLU A 225 21.21 -2.27 2.11
N SER A 226 21.67 -2.27 0.86
CA SER A 226 22.41 -1.17 0.27
C SER A 226 21.48 -0.19 -0.45
N GLU A 227 21.47 1.06 -0.01
CA GLU A 227 20.80 2.12 -0.78
C GLU A 227 21.57 2.39 -2.07
N VAL A 228 20.90 2.27 -3.21
CA VAL A 228 21.49 2.46 -4.54
C VAL A 228 20.98 3.77 -5.14
N ARG A 229 21.91 4.62 -5.56
CA ARG A 229 21.62 5.91 -6.20
C ARG A 229 22.33 6.04 -7.52
N PHE A 230 21.60 6.49 -8.52
CA PHE A 230 22.12 6.82 -9.85
C PHE A 230 22.21 8.33 -10.03
N THR A 231 23.12 8.80 -10.88
CA THR A 231 23.29 10.25 -11.11
C THR A 231 22.06 10.88 -11.79
N SER A 232 21.41 10.11 -12.67
CA SER A 232 20.21 10.51 -13.40
C SER A 232 18.93 10.41 -12.57
N SER A 233 18.98 9.83 -11.39
CA SER A 233 17.83 9.31 -10.65
C SER A 233 17.02 10.31 -9.85
N ALA A 234 17.19 11.61 -10.06
CA ALA A 234 16.21 12.57 -9.59
C ALA A 234 14.90 12.40 -10.37
N ARG A 235 14.05 11.44 -9.97
CA ARG A 235 12.73 11.25 -10.57
C ARG A 235 11.92 12.54 -10.41
N LYS A 236 11.81 13.29 -11.49
CA LYS A 236 10.97 14.49 -11.54
C LYS A 236 9.57 14.07 -11.95
N VAL A 237 8.59 14.40 -11.12
CA VAL A 237 7.18 14.13 -11.36
C VAL A 237 6.43 15.44 -11.39
N ALA A 238 5.73 15.70 -12.47
CA ALA A 238 4.76 16.78 -12.56
C ALA A 238 3.35 16.21 -12.39
N GLY A 239 2.50 16.93 -11.67
CA GLY A 239 1.13 16.48 -11.44
C GLY A 239 0.21 17.58 -10.92
N THR A 240 -1.07 17.27 -10.83
CA THR A 240 -2.11 18.17 -10.33
C THR A 240 -2.66 17.67 -9.01
N ALA A 241 -2.77 18.55 -8.02
CA ALA A 241 -3.54 18.31 -6.80
C ALA A 241 -4.92 18.96 -6.94
N ILE A 242 -6.00 18.19 -6.75
CA ILE A 242 -7.36 18.65 -7.00
C ILE A 242 -8.38 17.97 -6.12
N PRO A 243 -9.38 18.68 -5.57
CA PRO A 243 -10.52 18.05 -4.94
C PRO A 243 -11.46 17.44 -5.98
N VAL A 244 -11.91 16.21 -5.77
CA VAL A 244 -12.83 15.52 -6.71
C VAL A 244 -14.10 16.34 -6.95
N PHE A 245 -14.65 16.94 -5.91
CA PHE A 245 -15.88 17.73 -6.02
C PHE A 245 -15.78 18.94 -6.98
N SER A 246 -14.57 19.46 -7.22
CA SER A 246 -14.35 20.58 -8.14
C SER A 246 -14.32 20.19 -9.61
N LEU A 247 -14.25 18.90 -9.90
CA LEU A 247 -14.34 18.41 -11.28
C LEU A 247 -15.75 18.64 -11.82
N ARG A 248 -15.81 18.97 -13.09
CA ARG A 248 -17.09 19.14 -13.78
C ARG A 248 -16.97 18.70 -15.23
N SER A 249 -17.86 17.81 -15.62
CA SER A 249 -18.01 17.38 -17.01
C SER A 249 -19.50 17.43 -17.41
N GLU A 250 -19.78 17.16 -18.66
CA GLU A 250 -21.16 17.08 -19.15
C GLU A 250 -22.02 16.04 -18.42
N GLY A 251 -21.38 14.99 -17.91
CA GLY A 251 -22.04 13.92 -17.20
C GLY A 251 -22.17 14.12 -15.69
N SER A 252 -21.51 15.12 -15.11
CA SER A 252 -21.53 15.38 -13.67
C SER A 252 -22.92 15.77 -13.18
N PHE A 253 -23.17 15.53 -11.92
CA PHE A 253 -24.45 15.84 -11.28
C PHE A 253 -24.35 17.11 -10.40
N GLY A 254 -23.76 18.18 -10.95
CA GLY A 254 -23.51 19.44 -10.27
C GLY A 254 -22.26 19.43 -9.36
N VAL A 255 -21.64 18.28 -9.19
CA VAL A 255 -20.41 18.03 -8.42
C VAL A 255 -19.58 16.99 -9.14
N GLY A 256 -18.26 17.06 -9.04
CA GLY A 256 -17.38 16.02 -9.57
C GLY A 256 -17.55 14.68 -8.85
N ASP A 257 -17.48 13.61 -9.61
CA ASP A 257 -17.64 12.24 -9.12
C ASP A 257 -16.53 11.31 -9.62
N PHE A 258 -16.58 10.04 -9.21
CA PHE A 258 -15.53 9.07 -9.59
C PHE A 258 -15.51 8.75 -11.09
N GLY A 259 -16.62 8.98 -11.81
CA GLY A 259 -16.63 8.91 -13.28
C GLY A 259 -15.85 10.06 -13.95
N ASP A 260 -15.81 11.23 -13.31
CA ASP A 260 -15.06 12.38 -13.80
C ASP A 260 -13.55 12.21 -13.63
N LEU A 261 -13.11 11.36 -12.69
CA LEU A 261 -11.69 11.04 -12.49
C LEU A 261 -11.06 10.44 -13.76
N LYS A 262 -11.77 9.60 -14.51
CA LYS A 262 -11.25 9.02 -15.75
C LYS A 262 -10.97 10.10 -16.80
N LYS A 263 -11.82 11.10 -16.90
CA LYS A 263 -11.59 12.25 -17.82
C LYS A 263 -10.41 13.11 -17.37
N LEU A 264 -10.24 13.28 -16.05
CA LEU A 264 -9.08 13.97 -15.49
C LEU A 264 -7.79 13.19 -15.78
N ILE A 265 -7.82 11.86 -15.69
CA ILE A 265 -6.68 11.00 -16.04
C ILE A 265 -6.31 11.16 -17.51
N ASP A 266 -7.30 11.13 -18.43
CA ASP A 266 -7.05 11.36 -19.85
C ASP A 266 -6.44 12.75 -20.13
N TRP A 267 -6.93 13.77 -19.42
CA TRP A 267 -6.35 15.10 -19.49
C TRP A 267 -4.90 15.14 -18.99
N ALA A 268 -4.60 14.49 -17.87
CA ALA A 268 -3.25 14.42 -17.31
C ALA A 268 -2.28 13.74 -18.31
N VAL A 269 -2.71 12.65 -18.96
CA VAL A 269 -1.93 11.99 -20.01
C VAL A 269 -1.67 12.93 -21.19
N SER A 270 -2.68 13.71 -21.61
CA SER A 270 -2.55 14.65 -22.74
C SER A 270 -1.62 15.83 -22.44
N THR A 271 -1.39 16.16 -21.17
CA THR A 271 -0.57 17.27 -20.70
C THR A 271 0.76 16.84 -20.07
N PRO A 272 1.40 15.77 -20.52
CA PRO A 272 2.51 14.97 -19.96
C PRO A 272 2.67 15.04 -18.42
N GLN A 273 1.56 15.00 -17.68
CA GLN A 273 1.59 14.83 -16.24
C GLN A 273 1.72 13.35 -15.88
N GLN A 274 2.33 13.08 -14.75
CA GLN A 274 2.61 11.72 -14.28
C GLN A 274 1.85 11.38 -12.99
N ALA A 275 1.30 12.38 -12.31
CA ALA A 275 0.62 12.19 -11.03
C ALA A 275 -0.65 13.03 -10.92
N ILE A 276 -1.66 12.46 -10.28
CA ILE A 276 -2.85 13.16 -9.80
C ILE A 276 -2.96 12.90 -8.31
N GLN A 277 -3.01 13.98 -7.52
CA GLN A 277 -3.32 13.89 -6.09
C GLN A 277 -4.73 14.40 -5.85
N ILE A 278 -5.62 13.54 -5.40
CA ILE A 278 -6.95 13.97 -4.95
C ILE A 278 -6.90 14.39 -3.48
N LEU A 279 -7.73 15.36 -3.11
CA LEU A 279 -7.97 15.69 -1.71
C LEU A 279 -8.82 14.61 -1.04
N PRO A 280 -8.95 14.63 0.32
CA PRO A 280 -9.73 13.61 1.02
C PRO A 280 -11.13 13.45 0.45
N ILE A 281 -11.55 12.20 0.29
CA ILE A 281 -12.83 11.79 -0.28
C ILE A 281 -13.71 11.07 0.73
N ASN A 282 -13.27 11.03 1.97
CA ASN A 282 -13.96 10.37 3.06
C ASN A 282 -15.29 11.06 3.37
N ASP A 283 -16.21 10.31 3.98
CA ASP A 283 -17.53 10.82 4.31
C ASP A 283 -17.47 11.88 5.41
N THR A 284 -17.97 13.06 5.09
CA THR A 284 -18.10 14.23 5.97
C THR A 284 -19.55 14.54 6.32
N THR A 285 -20.49 13.64 6.03
CA THR A 285 -21.92 13.86 6.24
C THR A 285 -22.26 13.88 7.73
N ILE A 286 -22.37 15.06 8.29
CA ILE A 286 -22.69 15.33 9.70
C ILE A 286 -24.09 15.91 9.84
N THR A 287 -24.33 17.04 9.16
CA THR A 287 -25.55 17.85 9.30
C THR A 287 -26.45 17.82 8.07
N ASN A 288 -26.00 17.25 6.96
CA ASN A 288 -26.62 17.33 5.63
C ASN A 288 -26.76 18.76 5.10
N THR A 289 -25.88 19.66 5.55
CA THR A 289 -25.85 21.07 5.14
C THR A 289 -24.51 21.41 4.46
N TRP A 290 -24.34 22.67 4.06
CA TRP A 290 -23.09 23.21 3.52
C TRP A 290 -21.86 22.97 4.42
N MET A 291 -22.06 22.80 5.72
CA MET A 291 -20.96 22.50 6.67
C MET A 291 -20.22 21.22 6.33
N ASP A 292 -20.91 20.29 5.69
CA ASP A 292 -20.36 18.97 5.31
C ASP A 292 -19.48 19.03 4.04
N SER A 293 -19.38 20.19 3.39
CA SER A 293 -18.55 20.36 2.19
C SER A 293 -17.03 20.40 2.46
N TYR A 294 -16.64 20.54 3.73
CA TYR A 294 -15.22 20.59 4.12
C TYR A 294 -14.60 19.20 4.18
N PRO A 295 -13.66 18.84 3.27
CA PRO A 295 -13.22 17.45 3.08
C PRO A 295 -12.37 16.89 4.22
N TYR A 296 -11.90 17.73 5.14
CA TYR A 296 -11.02 17.32 6.24
C TYR A 296 -11.76 17.02 7.56
N ASN A 297 -13.10 17.16 7.58
CA ASN A 297 -13.93 16.88 8.76
C ASN A 297 -14.70 15.56 8.58
N SER A 298 -13.98 14.46 8.33
CA SER A 298 -14.60 13.17 8.07
C SER A 298 -15.11 12.49 9.35
N ILE A 299 -16.26 11.83 9.23
CA ILE A 299 -16.83 10.97 10.28
C ILE A 299 -16.24 9.55 10.27
N SER A 300 -15.54 9.19 9.22
CA SER A 300 -14.89 7.89 9.06
C SER A 300 -13.63 8.03 8.21
N ILE A 301 -12.57 7.33 8.59
CA ILE A 301 -11.33 7.22 7.80
C ILE A 301 -11.45 6.18 6.67
N TYR A 302 -12.50 5.38 6.66
CA TYR A 302 -12.73 4.30 5.71
C TYR A 302 -13.84 4.62 4.70
N ALA A 303 -14.97 5.17 5.17
CA ALA A 303 -16.13 5.41 4.34
C ALA A 303 -15.92 6.59 3.39
N PHE A 304 -16.40 6.44 2.16
CA PHE A 304 -16.36 7.49 1.14
C PHE A 304 -17.66 8.33 1.17
N HIS A 305 -17.52 9.62 0.85
CA HIS A 305 -18.68 10.52 0.81
C HIS A 305 -19.61 10.15 -0.35
N PRO A 306 -20.92 9.97 -0.10
CA PRO A 306 -21.90 9.56 -1.11
C PRO A 306 -22.00 10.48 -2.33
N MET A 307 -21.62 11.76 -2.21
CA MET A 307 -21.66 12.69 -3.33
C MET A 307 -20.71 12.32 -4.48
N TYR A 308 -19.66 11.53 -4.22
CA TYR A 308 -18.68 11.14 -5.26
C TYR A 308 -19.13 9.98 -6.13
N ILE A 309 -20.30 9.38 -5.84
CA ILE A 309 -20.82 8.29 -6.66
C ILE A 309 -21.24 8.80 -8.05
N ASP A 310 -20.79 8.15 -9.10
CA ASP A 310 -21.31 8.34 -10.44
C ASP A 310 -22.61 7.54 -10.62
N LEU A 311 -23.73 8.22 -10.63
CA LEU A 311 -25.04 7.59 -10.75
C LEU A 311 -25.24 6.82 -12.07
N ARG A 312 -24.54 7.20 -13.13
CA ARG A 312 -24.62 6.56 -14.45
C ARG A 312 -24.09 5.12 -14.43
N GLN A 313 -23.14 4.85 -13.56
CA GLN A 313 -22.53 3.51 -13.40
C GLN A 313 -23.44 2.55 -12.62
N LEU A 314 -24.45 3.02 -11.94
CA LEU A 314 -25.45 2.19 -11.25
C LEU A 314 -26.47 1.55 -12.21
N GLY A 315 -26.49 1.97 -13.47
CA GLY A 315 -27.53 1.64 -14.44
C GLY A 315 -28.63 2.69 -14.50
N LYS A 316 -29.77 2.34 -15.11
CA LYS A 316 -30.90 3.27 -15.31
C LYS A 316 -32.09 2.86 -14.45
N LEU A 317 -32.81 3.85 -13.93
CA LEU A 317 -34.10 3.62 -13.32
C LEU A 317 -35.08 3.05 -14.37
N LYS A 318 -35.89 2.09 -13.98
CA LYS A 318 -36.95 1.51 -14.82
C LYS A 318 -38.12 2.47 -15.03
N ASP A 319 -38.38 3.28 -14.02
CA ASP A 319 -39.36 4.36 -14.10
C ASP A 319 -38.81 5.47 -15.01
N LYS A 320 -39.45 5.63 -16.15
CA LYS A 320 -39.03 6.59 -17.18
C LYS A 320 -39.31 8.06 -16.77
N GLU A 321 -40.33 8.30 -16.01
CA GLU A 321 -40.68 9.66 -15.52
C GLU A 321 -39.67 10.09 -14.46
N ALA A 322 -39.35 9.21 -13.51
CA ALA A 322 -38.32 9.44 -12.52
C ALA A 322 -36.93 9.64 -13.17
N LEU A 323 -36.61 8.82 -14.18
CA LEU A 323 -35.36 8.96 -14.92
C LEU A 323 -35.26 10.33 -15.61
N ALA A 324 -36.33 10.74 -16.29
CA ALA A 324 -36.41 12.06 -16.96
C ALA A 324 -36.24 13.22 -15.96
N PHE A 325 -36.92 13.13 -14.82
CA PHE A 325 -36.81 14.12 -13.73
C PHE A 325 -35.36 14.26 -13.26
N TYR A 326 -34.67 13.14 -12.97
CA TYR A 326 -33.28 13.20 -12.51
C TYR A 326 -32.31 13.68 -13.57
N GLU A 327 -32.53 13.39 -14.84
CA GLU A 327 -31.74 13.92 -15.94
C GLU A 327 -31.90 15.44 -16.11
N GLU A 328 -33.09 15.96 -15.89
CA GLU A 328 -33.33 17.39 -15.87
C GLU A 328 -32.63 18.04 -14.67
N LYS A 329 -32.79 17.47 -13.47
CA LYS A 329 -32.10 17.94 -12.26
C LYS A 329 -30.58 17.91 -12.43
N ARG A 330 -30.02 16.89 -13.07
CA ARG A 330 -28.60 16.84 -13.40
C ARG A 330 -28.16 18.05 -14.21
N LYS A 331 -28.89 18.38 -15.27
CA LYS A 331 -28.59 19.53 -16.14
C LYS A 331 -28.70 20.84 -15.36
N GLU A 332 -29.76 21.00 -14.57
CA GLU A 332 -29.99 22.17 -13.73
C GLU A 332 -28.83 22.39 -12.77
N LEU A 333 -28.50 21.37 -11.95
CA LEU A 333 -27.44 21.48 -10.96
C LEU A 333 -26.06 21.64 -11.60
N ASN A 334 -25.82 21.01 -12.76
CA ASN A 334 -24.55 21.11 -13.46
C ASN A 334 -24.34 22.47 -14.16
N ALA A 335 -25.40 23.20 -14.42
CA ALA A 335 -25.35 24.55 -14.99
C ALA A 335 -25.12 25.66 -13.96
N LEU A 336 -25.20 25.36 -12.67
CA LEU A 336 -24.95 26.33 -11.61
C LEU A 336 -23.50 26.82 -11.62
N PRO A 337 -23.25 28.13 -11.38
CA PRO A 337 -21.91 28.68 -11.31
C PRO A 337 -21.12 28.21 -10.08
N GLN A 338 -21.83 27.79 -9.03
CA GLN A 338 -21.29 27.23 -7.79
C GLN A 338 -22.00 25.93 -7.48
N ILE A 339 -21.32 25.05 -6.75
CA ILE A 339 -21.90 23.78 -6.30
C ILE A 339 -22.96 24.08 -5.23
N ASP A 340 -24.16 23.64 -5.45
CA ASP A 340 -25.18 23.55 -4.41
C ASP A 340 -25.10 22.18 -3.73
N TYR A 341 -24.29 22.07 -2.68
CA TYR A 341 -24.01 20.79 -2.01
C TYR A 341 -25.26 20.16 -1.42
N GLU A 342 -26.19 20.95 -0.88
CA GLU A 342 -27.43 20.45 -0.28
C GLU A 342 -28.37 19.89 -1.35
N ALA A 343 -28.60 20.63 -2.42
CA ALA A 343 -29.40 20.16 -3.54
C ALA A 343 -28.80 18.93 -4.23
N VAL A 344 -27.47 18.89 -4.44
CA VAL A 344 -26.75 17.75 -5.00
C VAL A 344 -26.92 16.52 -4.11
N ASN A 345 -26.61 16.64 -2.81
CA ASN A 345 -26.67 15.52 -1.89
C ASN A 345 -28.09 14.97 -1.75
N ASN A 346 -29.08 15.83 -1.61
CA ASN A 346 -30.50 15.44 -1.51
C ASN A 346 -30.96 14.72 -2.77
N THR A 347 -30.61 15.24 -3.96
CA THR A 347 -31.02 14.66 -5.23
C THR A 347 -30.32 13.32 -5.48
N LYS A 348 -29.00 13.25 -5.28
CA LYS A 348 -28.24 11.99 -5.40
C LYS A 348 -28.73 10.93 -4.42
N ARG A 349 -29.02 11.32 -3.17
CA ARG A 349 -29.55 10.40 -2.17
C ARG A 349 -30.91 9.82 -2.56
N ALA A 350 -31.79 10.65 -3.08
CA ALA A 350 -33.10 10.20 -3.56
C ALA A 350 -32.98 9.23 -4.74
N TYR A 351 -32.10 9.54 -5.70
CA TYR A 351 -31.79 8.62 -6.80
C TYR A 351 -31.22 7.29 -6.28
N LEU A 352 -30.26 7.34 -5.36
CA LEU A 352 -29.65 6.15 -4.75
C LEU A 352 -30.66 5.27 -4.03
N LYS A 353 -31.63 5.87 -3.32
CA LYS A 353 -32.73 5.12 -2.69
C LYS A 353 -33.58 4.41 -3.73
N SER A 354 -33.94 5.09 -4.82
CA SER A 354 -34.71 4.49 -5.93
C SER A 354 -33.92 3.33 -6.59
N MET A 355 -32.62 3.51 -6.80
CA MET A 355 -31.76 2.45 -7.34
C MET A 355 -31.59 1.28 -6.38
N TYR A 356 -31.45 1.55 -5.09
CA TYR A 356 -31.39 0.52 -4.07
C TYR A 356 -32.67 -0.33 -4.02
N GLN A 357 -33.83 0.30 -4.05
CA GLN A 357 -35.13 -0.40 -4.14
C GLN A 357 -35.19 -1.30 -5.38
N GLN A 358 -34.63 -0.84 -6.51
CA GLN A 358 -34.66 -1.58 -7.77
C GLN A 358 -33.63 -2.72 -7.82
N THR A 359 -32.42 -2.53 -7.30
CA THR A 359 -31.27 -3.42 -7.53
C THR A 359 -30.59 -3.90 -6.25
N GLY A 360 -30.86 -3.30 -5.10
CA GLY A 360 -30.17 -3.53 -3.84
C GLY A 360 -30.10 -5.01 -3.45
N LYS A 361 -31.23 -5.71 -3.44
CA LYS A 361 -31.26 -7.14 -3.10
C LYS A 361 -30.35 -8.00 -3.99
N LYS A 362 -30.32 -7.68 -5.30
CA LYS A 362 -29.45 -8.40 -6.24
C LYS A 362 -27.98 -8.10 -5.97
N VAL A 363 -27.64 -6.84 -5.72
CA VAL A 363 -26.25 -6.41 -5.44
C VAL A 363 -25.75 -7.03 -4.14
N LEU A 364 -26.52 -6.93 -3.06
CA LEU A 364 -26.15 -7.49 -1.75
C LEU A 364 -26.06 -9.02 -1.73
N ALA A 365 -26.73 -9.69 -2.65
CA ALA A 365 -26.64 -11.15 -2.80
C ALA A 365 -25.43 -11.61 -3.63
N SER A 366 -24.74 -10.70 -4.34
CA SER A 366 -23.61 -11.03 -5.22
C SER A 366 -22.39 -11.54 -4.45
N ALA A 367 -21.57 -12.35 -5.11
CA ALA A 367 -20.34 -12.89 -4.52
C ALA A 367 -19.31 -11.77 -4.25
N GLU A 368 -19.25 -10.79 -5.15
CA GLU A 368 -18.37 -9.64 -5.08
C GLU A 368 -18.71 -8.75 -3.87
N PHE A 369 -20.00 -8.48 -3.64
CA PHE A 369 -20.44 -7.75 -2.47
C PHE A 369 -20.12 -8.52 -1.17
N LYS A 370 -20.40 -9.82 -1.13
CA LYS A 370 -20.12 -10.65 0.05
C LYS A 370 -18.62 -10.67 0.40
N LYS A 371 -17.76 -10.69 -0.62
CA LYS A 371 -16.32 -10.57 -0.41
C LYS A 371 -15.97 -9.19 0.17
N PHE A 372 -16.41 -8.11 -0.46
CA PHE A 372 -16.22 -6.74 0.03
C PHE A 372 -16.70 -6.59 1.47
N PHE A 373 -17.92 -7.07 1.78
CA PHE A 373 -18.50 -6.98 3.11
C PHE A 373 -17.62 -7.68 4.15
N LYS A 374 -17.23 -8.93 3.89
CA LYS A 374 -16.37 -9.70 4.80
C LYS A 374 -15.02 -9.02 5.08
N GLU A 375 -14.42 -8.41 4.07
CA GLU A 375 -13.13 -7.72 4.19
C GLU A 375 -13.26 -6.38 4.96
N ASN A 376 -14.43 -5.77 4.97
CA ASN A 376 -14.69 -4.43 5.50
C ASN A 376 -15.67 -4.39 6.69
N GLU A 377 -16.16 -5.53 7.15
CA GLU A 377 -17.19 -5.67 8.18
C GLU A 377 -16.86 -4.87 9.45
N HIS A 378 -15.59 -4.88 9.86
CA HIS A 378 -15.12 -4.24 11.10
C HIS A 378 -15.38 -2.73 11.18
N TRP A 379 -15.46 -2.04 10.04
CA TRP A 379 -15.79 -0.61 9.99
C TRP A 379 -17.15 -0.33 9.35
N LEU A 380 -17.56 -1.18 8.41
CA LEU A 380 -18.77 -0.94 7.61
C LEU A 380 -20.05 -1.09 8.44
N LEU A 381 -20.10 -2.06 9.35
CA LEU A 381 -21.23 -2.25 10.28
C LEU A 381 -21.46 -1.01 11.16
N PRO A 382 -20.49 -0.57 12.00
CA PRO A 382 -20.69 0.57 12.86
C PRO A 382 -20.92 1.87 12.07
N TYR A 383 -20.30 2.05 10.91
CA TYR A 383 -20.52 3.22 10.06
C TYR A 383 -21.97 3.28 9.54
N ALA A 384 -22.49 2.16 9.04
CA ALA A 384 -23.83 2.12 8.47
C ALA A 384 -24.91 2.28 9.54
N ALA A 385 -24.75 1.63 10.71
CA ALA A 385 -25.62 1.80 11.86
C ALA A 385 -25.60 3.24 12.38
N PHE A 386 -24.42 3.85 12.53
CA PHE A 386 -24.28 5.26 12.91
C PHE A 386 -25.00 6.18 11.92
N SER A 387 -24.81 5.96 10.62
CA SER A 387 -25.41 6.77 9.57
C SER A 387 -26.95 6.68 9.57
N TYR A 388 -27.48 5.48 9.81
CA TYR A 388 -28.91 5.27 10.00
C TYR A 388 -29.43 6.00 11.24
N LEU A 389 -28.81 5.83 12.40
CA LEU A 389 -29.22 6.45 13.67
C LEU A 389 -29.10 7.97 13.61
N ARG A 390 -28.02 8.51 13.04
CA ARG A 390 -27.86 9.95 12.80
C ARG A 390 -29.05 10.52 12.01
N ASP A 391 -29.44 9.84 10.92
CA ASP A 391 -30.55 10.29 10.09
C ASP A 391 -31.90 10.14 10.80
N GLN A 392 -32.05 9.07 11.58
CA GLN A 392 -33.25 8.83 12.38
C GLN A 392 -33.46 9.90 13.48
N TYR A 393 -32.38 10.25 14.18
CA TYR A 393 -32.41 11.22 15.27
C TYR A 393 -32.14 12.67 14.83
N GLY A 394 -31.74 12.88 13.58
CA GLY A 394 -31.47 14.22 13.02
C GLY A 394 -30.26 14.93 13.63
N THR A 395 -29.38 14.20 14.32
CA THR A 395 -28.15 14.73 14.93
C THR A 395 -27.01 13.71 14.90
N PRO A 396 -25.77 14.13 14.58
CA PRO A 396 -24.60 13.27 14.66
C PRO A 396 -24.08 13.08 16.08
N ASN A 397 -24.55 13.88 17.03
CA ASN A 397 -24.15 13.78 18.42
C ASN A 397 -24.86 12.62 19.12
N PHE A 398 -24.27 11.43 19.06
CA PHE A 398 -24.84 10.22 19.63
C PHE A 398 -25.10 10.33 21.14
N SER A 399 -24.34 11.15 21.89
CA SER A 399 -24.59 11.35 23.32
C SER A 399 -25.96 12.01 23.63
N GLN A 400 -26.64 12.59 22.61
CA GLN A 400 -27.96 13.18 22.71
C GLN A 400 -29.06 12.24 22.19
N TRP A 401 -28.71 11.06 21.68
CA TRP A 401 -29.71 10.11 21.22
C TRP A 401 -30.50 9.52 22.39
N PRO A 402 -31.80 9.31 22.24
CA PRO A 402 -32.62 8.70 23.31
C PRO A 402 -32.22 7.27 23.62
N GLU A 403 -31.76 6.54 22.59
CA GLU A 403 -31.22 5.17 22.64
C GLU A 403 -29.91 5.14 21.89
N HIS A 404 -29.02 4.18 22.17
CA HIS A 404 -27.69 4.06 21.55
C HIS A 404 -26.78 5.28 21.77
N ASN A 405 -26.95 5.98 22.89
CA ASN A 405 -26.09 7.11 23.29
C ASN A 405 -24.70 6.67 23.79
N GLU A 406 -24.49 5.37 23.96
CA GLU A 406 -23.21 4.71 24.16
C GLU A 406 -23.04 3.59 23.11
N TYR A 407 -21.81 3.33 22.72
CA TYR A 407 -21.52 2.28 21.74
C TYR A 407 -21.44 0.91 22.40
N HIS A 408 -22.34 0.01 22.05
CA HIS A 408 -22.35 -1.39 22.43
C HIS A 408 -22.28 -2.26 21.17
N ALA A 409 -21.15 -2.95 20.98
CA ALA A 409 -20.88 -3.71 19.74
C ALA A 409 -21.97 -4.76 19.44
N ASP A 410 -22.46 -5.45 20.48
CA ASP A 410 -23.49 -6.48 20.31
C ASP A 410 -24.85 -5.91 19.89
N GLU A 411 -25.23 -4.74 20.42
CA GLU A 411 -26.46 -4.04 20.02
C GLU A 411 -26.39 -3.59 18.55
N ILE A 412 -25.26 -2.98 18.17
CA ILE A 412 -25.02 -2.55 16.79
C ILE A 412 -25.02 -3.75 15.85
N ALA A 413 -24.38 -4.85 16.23
CA ALA A 413 -24.41 -6.07 15.44
C ALA A 413 -25.83 -6.62 15.27
N ALA A 414 -26.65 -6.59 16.33
CA ALA A 414 -28.04 -7.05 16.28
C ALA A 414 -28.93 -6.19 15.36
N MET A 415 -28.66 -4.90 15.21
CA MET A 415 -29.36 -4.03 14.25
C MET A 415 -28.97 -4.36 12.79
N CYS A 416 -27.80 -4.90 12.56
CA CYS A 416 -27.19 -5.10 11.25
C CYS A 416 -27.49 -6.48 10.63
N ILE A 417 -28.27 -7.33 11.28
CA ILE A 417 -28.70 -8.64 10.74
C ILE A 417 -29.97 -8.52 9.91
N PRO A 418 -30.17 -9.39 8.90
CA PRO A 418 -31.34 -9.34 8.01
C PRO A 418 -32.72 -9.44 8.70
N GLU A 419 -32.77 -9.99 9.91
CA GLU A 419 -33.96 -10.16 10.72
C GLU A 419 -34.37 -8.88 11.46
N SER A 420 -33.52 -7.87 11.48
CA SER A 420 -33.81 -6.59 12.15
C SER A 420 -34.75 -5.71 11.32
N ASP A 421 -35.70 -5.05 11.99
CA ASP A 421 -36.63 -4.13 11.34
C ASP A 421 -35.97 -2.95 10.63
N CYS A 422 -34.78 -2.54 11.08
CA CYS A 422 -34.01 -1.44 10.48
C CYS A 422 -32.96 -1.91 9.45
N TYR A 423 -32.87 -3.21 9.18
CA TYR A 423 -31.84 -3.74 8.30
C TYR A 423 -31.82 -3.12 6.90
N GLU A 424 -32.98 -2.95 6.27
CA GLU A 424 -33.06 -2.41 4.89
C GLU A 424 -32.51 -0.98 4.81
N GLU A 425 -32.73 -0.15 5.83
CA GLU A 425 -32.19 1.21 5.91
C GLU A 425 -30.67 1.21 6.17
N ILE A 426 -30.20 0.30 7.00
CA ILE A 426 -28.76 0.12 7.27
C ILE A 426 -28.06 -0.44 6.01
N ALA A 427 -28.65 -1.43 5.38
CA ALA A 427 -28.10 -2.08 4.18
C ALA A 427 -28.04 -1.13 2.96
N PHE A 428 -28.83 -0.08 2.94
CA PHE A 428 -28.70 1.01 1.99
C PHE A 428 -27.31 1.66 2.04
N TYR A 429 -26.72 1.85 3.22
CA TYR A 429 -25.38 2.37 3.37
C TYR A 429 -24.31 1.37 2.92
N TYR A 430 -24.53 0.06 3.10
CA TYR A 430 -23.65 -0.97 2.51
C TYR A 430 -23.64 -0.88 0.99
N TYR A 431 -24.82 -0.73 0.39
CA TYR A 431 -24.98 -0.57 -1.05
C TYR A 431 -24.22 0.64 -1.59
N ILE A 432 -24.33 1.80 -0.90
CA ILE A 432 -23.62 3.03 -1.27
C ILE A 432 -22.11 2.80 -1.23
N GLN A 433 -21.59 2.33 -0.11
CA GLN A 433 -20.14 2.17 0.09
C GLN A 433 -19.53 1.14 -0.86
N TYR A 434 -20.26 0.07 -1.14
CA TYR A 434 -19.82 -0.91 -2.12
C TYR A 434 -19.72 -0.31 -3.53
N ASN A 435 -20.69 0.43 -3.99
CA ASN A 435 -20.65 1.06 -5.31
C ASN A 435 -19.56 2.14 -5.40
N LEU A 436 -19.34 2.92 -4.36
CA LEU A 436 -18.23 3.86 -4.28
C LEU A 436 -16.88 3.16 -4.36
N HIS A 437 -16.72 2.05 -3.64
CA HIS A 437 -15.51 1.24 -3.67
C HIS A 437 -15.19 0.72 -5.08
N ILE A 438 -16.18 0.16 -5.78
CA ILE A 438 -15.98 -0.34 -7.15
C ILE A 438 -15.60 0.78 -8.10
N GLN A 439 -16.28 1.93 -8.02
CA GLN A 439 -16.04 3.05 -8.92
C GLN A 439 -14.67 3.69 -8.71
N LEU A 440 -14.22 3.81 -7.45
CA LEU A 440 -12.88 4.32 -7.15
C LEU A 440 -11.81 3.32 -7.58
N LEU A 441 -12.02 2.02 -7.35
CA LEU A 441 -11.11 0.96 -7.80
C LEU A 441 -10.97 0.96 -9.33
N ASP A 442 -12.08 1.12 -10.04
CA ASP A 442 -12.10 1.21 -11.50
C ASP A 442 -11.34 2.46 -12.01
N ALA A 443 -11.52 3.62 -11.36
CA ALA A 443 -10.74 4.82 -11.68
C ALA A 443 -9.24 4.65 -11.38
N GLY A 444 -8.89 4.02 -10.26
CA GLY A 444 -7.51 3.71 -9.90
C GLY A 444 -6.83 2.74 -10.87
N ASN A 445 -7.54 1.69 -11.30
CA ASN A 445 -7.06 0.75 -12.32
C ASN A 445 -6.83 1.47 -13.64
N TYR A 446 -7.76 2.33 -14.05
CA TYR A 446 -7.63 3.13 -15.27
C TYR A 446 -6.41 4.07 -15.22
N ALA A 447 -6.17 4.73 -14.09
CA ALA A 447 -4.97 5.55 -13.90
C ALA A 447 -3.69 4.73 -14.07
N ARG A 448 -3.66 3.53 -13.48
CA ARG A 448 -2.52 2.61 -13.57
C ARG A 448 -2.27 2.15 -15.01
N GLU A 449 -3.31 1.77 -15.75
CA GLU A 449 -3.22 1.40 -17.17
C GLU A 449 -2.67 2.54 -18.02
N LYS A 450 -3.01 3.78 -17.68
CA LYS A 450 -2.52 5.00 -18.35
C LYS A 450 -1.14 5.46 -17.87
N GLY A 451 -0.55 4.80 -16.87
CA GLY A 451 0.74 5.16 -16.30
C GLY A 451 0.71 6.42 -15.42
N ILE A 452 -0.48 6.81 -14.93
CA ILE A 452 -0.67 7.94 -14.00
C ILE A 452 -0.60 7.44 -12.56
N ILE A 453 0.25 8.07 -11.76
CA ILE A 453 0.31 7.89 -10.31
C ILE A 453 -0.91 8.55 -9.71
N PHE A 454 -1.76 7.76 -9.08
CA PHE A 454 -2.98 8.24 -8.45
C PHE A 454 -2.84 8.19 -6.93
N LYS A 455 -2.82 9.37 -6.29
CA LYS A 455 -2.59 9.54 -4.86
C LYS A 455 -3.77 10.20 -4.19
#